data_fd09c39a03c193056d217514c6753ff9
#
_entry.id   fd09c39a03c193056d217514c6753ff9
#
_cell.length_a   1.000
_cell.length_b   1.000
_cell.length_c   1.000
_cell.angle_alpha   90.00
_cell.angle_beta   90.00
_cell.angle_gamma   90.00
#
_symmetry.space_group_name_H-M   'P 1'
#
loop_
_entity.id
_entity.type
_entity.pdbx_description
1 polymer ?
#
loop_
_entity_poly.entity_id
_entity_poly.type
_entity_poly.pdbx_seq_one_letter_code
_entity_poly.pdbx_strand_id
1 'polypeptide(L)'
;MQRKYFFTSPPLKMPELPEVEEAMLRLRAAVEGRTIARVRTHHASHQRQLPAAAARRLRQQKIVRVERRGKHQLLHLENGSTLHAHFRMNGDWMMSRTDQPLEKFTRASIDLTDGTRIELHDSRALSSMKLHGKGENPLPKLGMEANDESLDADYLRDALSKRKGPIKPALMDQAVIAGLGNIYAAEALWRAKINPRAVSSSISRARLVKLAEAIHSVLDNETRAPGRYTDTENRDRFQVYDREGMACSRCGSKIRRIPQGGRSTYFCPICQRS
;
A
#
# COMPACT_ATOMS: atom_id res chain seq x y z
N MET A 1 -26.30 20.15 -11.87
CA MET A 1 -25.82 20.39 -10.48
C MET A 1 -24.76 19.34 -10.17
N GLN A 2 -23.47 19.64 -10.50
CA GLN A 2 -22.36 18.71 -10.35
C GLN A 2 -21.86 18.80 -8.89
N ARG A 3 -21.91 17.68 -8.16
CA ARG A 3 -21.33 17.58 -6.80
C ARG A 3 -19.83 17.75 -6.90
N LYS A 4 -19.30 18.84 -6.35
CA LYS A 4 -17.88 19.02 -6.08
C LYS A 4 -17.49 18.02 -5.00
N TYR A 5 -16.75 16.99 -5.35
CA TYR A 5 -16.11 16.11 -4.36
C TYR A 5 -14.91 16.86 -3.76
N PHE A 6 -15.16 17.67 -2.75
CA PHE A 6 -14.10 18.18 -1.88
C PHE A 6 -13.69 17.08 -0.92
N PHE A 7 -12.68 16.31 -1.25
CA PHE A 7 -12.01 15.45 -0.31
C PHE A 7 -10.87 16.22 0.35
N THR A 8 -11.13 16.88 1.47
CA THR A 8 -10.09 17.27 2.43
C THR A 8 -9.65 16.00 3.16
N SER A 9 -8.71 15.27 2.60
CA SER A 9 -8.18 14.07 3.26
C SER A 9 -7.18 14.47 4.34
N PRO A 10 -7.36 14.07 5.61
CA PRO A 10 -6.33 14.19 6.63
C PRO A 10 -5.07 13.42 6.23
N PRO A 11 -3.90 13.71 6.82
CA PRO A 11 -2.64 13.09 6.43
C PRO A 11 -2.71 11.57 6.59
N LEU A 12 -2.64 10.86 5.46
CA LEU A 12 -2.64 9.41 5.39
C LEU A 12 -1.41 8.83 6.09
N LYS A 13 -1.61 7.88 7.00
CA LYS A 13 -0.56 6.99 7.44
C LYS A 13 -0.37 5.93 6.33
N MET A 14 0.86 5.70 5.92
CA MET A 14 1.41 4.79 4.90
C MET A 14 0.38 3.84 4.23
N PRO A 15 -0.01 4.09 2.97
CA PRO A 15 -0.91 3.18 2.26
C PRO A 15 -0.33 1.75 2.22
N GLU A 16 -1.13 0.77 2.60
CA GLU A 16 -0.83 -0.64 2.51
C GLU A 16 -1.65 -1.27 1.37
N LEU A 17 -1.71 -2.59 1.28
CA LEU A 17 -2.33 -3.25 0.14
C LEU A 17 -3.77 -2.77 -0.15
N PRO A 18 -4.71 -2.70 0.82
CA PRO A 18 -6.08 -2.29 0.52
C PRO A 18 -6.19 -0.89 -0.06
N GLU A 19 -5.46 0.08 0.51
CA GLU A 19 -5.50 1.47 0.05
C GLU A 19 -4.85 1.63 -1.33
N VAL A 20 -3.78 0.87 -1.60
CA VAL A 20 -3.13 0.87 -2.92
C VAL A 20 -4.01 0.17 -3.96
N GLU A 21 -4.72 -0.90 -3.59
CA GLU A 21 -5.68 -1.59 -4.46
C GLU A 21 -6.83 -0.67 -4.86
N GLU A 22 -7.46 -0.01 -3.89
CA GLU A 22 -8.54 0.95 -4.16
C GLU A 22 -8.10 2.07 -5.10
N ALA A 23 -6.94 2.67 -4.81
CA ALA A 23 -6.37 3.73 -5.64
C ALA A 23 -6.03 3.23 -7.04
N MET A 24 -5.52 2.00 -7.18
CA MET A 24 -5.23 1.37 -8.47
C MET A 24 -6.52 1.10 -9.27
N LEU A 25 -7.59 0.64 -8.64
CA LEU A 25 -8.87 0.43 -9.32
C LEU A 25 -9.45 1.74 -9.87
N ARG A 26 -9.38 2.83 -9.08
CA ARG A 26 -9.76 4.18 -9.53
C ARG A 26 -8.87 4.65 -10.69
N LEU A 27 -7.56 4.46 -10.58
CA LEU A 27 -6.61 4.81 -11.63
C LEU A 27 -6.90 4.03 -12.92
N ARG A 28 -7.07 2.71 -12.82
CA ARG A 28 -7.38 1.82 -13.95
C ARG A 28 -8.61 2.30 -14.71
N ALA A 29 -9.71 2.55 -14.01
CA ALA A 29 -10.95 3.04 -14.63
C ALA A 29 -10.77 4.39 -15.34
N ALA A 30 -9.86 5.24 -14.83
CA ALA A 30 -9.61 6.57 -15.36
C ALA A 30 -8.66 6.59 -16.57
N VAL A 31 -7.74 5.61 -16.71
CA VAL A 31 -6.65 5.77 -17.70
C VAL A 31 -6.48 4.59 -18.67
N GLU A 32 -6.97 3.40 -18.34
CA GLU A 32 -6.75 2.22 -19.19
C GLU A 32 -7.44 2.40 -20.56
N GLY A 33 -6.70 2.10 -21.63
CA GLY A 33 -7.11 2.35 -22.99
C GLY A 33 -6.93 3.78 -23.49
N ARG A 34 -6.52 4.73 -22.65
CA ARG A 34 -6.38 6.15 -23.00
C ARG A 34 -4.94 6.52 -23.35
N THR A 35 -4.81 7.63 -24.12
CA THR A 35 -3.53 8.12 -24.64
C THR A 35 -3.02 9.30 -23.82
N ILE A 36 -1.74 9.26 -23.45
CA ILE A 36 -1.05 10.31 -22.72
C ILE A 36 -0.78 11.50 -23.66
N ALA A 37 -1.31 12.67 -23.31
CA ALA A 37 -0.98 13.93 -23.97
C ALA A 37 0.33 14.51 -23.42
N ARG A 38 0.51 14.47 -22.11
CA ARG A 38 1.68 15.04 -21.42
C ARG A 38 1.88 14.45 -20.04
N VAL A 39 3.14 14.30 -19.61
CA VAL A 39 3.51 14.03 -18.21
C VAL A 39 4.40 15.15 -17.70
N ARG A 40 4.15 15.61 -16.47
CA ARG A 40 4.94 16.66 -15.81
C ARG A 40 5.24 16.26 -14.37
N THR A 41 6.42 16.68 -13.90
CA THR A 41 6.83 16.54 -12.50
C THR A 41 6.92 17.93 -11.88
N HIS A 42 6.33 18.12 -10.70
CA HIS A 42 6.14 19.42 -10.06
C HIS A 42 6.99 19.60 -8.79
N HIS A 43 7.80 18.61 -8.43
CA HIS A 43 8.68 18.64 -7.27
C HIS A 43 10.07 18.09 -7.60
N ALA A 44 11.13 18.67 -7.01
CA ALA A 44 12.52 18.33 -7.33
C ALA A 44 12.86 16.83 -7.17
N SER A 45 12.30 16.16 -6.14
CA SER A 45 12.51 14.71 -5.96
C SER A 45 11.95 13.89 -7.11
N HIS A 46 10.79 14.28 -7.67
CA HIS A 46 10.13 13.61 -8.79
C HIS A 46 10.81 13.96 -10.12
N GLN A 47 11.33 15.18 -10.27
CA GLN A 47 12.13 15.58 -11.45
C GLN A 47 13.41 14.73 -11.58
N ARG A 48 14.05 14.38 -10.46
CA ARG A 48 15.20 13.45 -10.47
C ARG A 48 14.81 12.03 -10.84
N GLN A 49 13.62 11.57 -10.48
CA GLN A 49 13.15 10.20 -10.74
C GLN A 49 12.58 10.04 -12.14
N LEU A 50 11.92 11.07 -12.66
CA LEU A 50 11.35 11.15 -14.00
C LEU A 50 11.74 12.51 -14.62
N PRO A 51 12.97 12.61 -15.17
CA PRO A 51 13.43 13.83 -15.83
C PRO A 51 12.56 14.21 -17.04
N ALA A 52 12.57 15.49 -17.40
CA ALA A 52 11.76 16.02 -18.50
C ALA A 52 11.96 15.26 -19.84
N ALA A 53 13.17 14.78 -20.11
CA ALA A 53 13.45 13.97 -21.30
C ALA A 53 12.72 12.63 -21.27
N ALA A 54 12.70 11.94 -20.10
CA ALA A 54 11.95 10.70 -19.92
C ALA A 54 10.43 10.96 -19.96
N ALA A 55 9.95 12.03 -19.34
CA ALA A 55 8.56 12.42 -19.38
C ALA A 55 8.05 12.72 -20.80
N ARG A 56 8.90 13.32 -21.67
CA ARG A 56 8.56 13.54 -23.09
C ARG A 56 8.36 12.25 -23.88
N ARG A 57 9.07 11.17 -23.56
CA ARG A 57 8.92 9.85 -24.21
C ARG A 57 7.57 9.20 -23.95
N LEU A 58 6.84 9.64 -22.93
CA LEU A 58 5.49 9.17 -22.59
C LEU A 58 4.39 9.80 -23.46
N ARG A 59 4.71 10.90 -24.15
CA ARG A 59 3.73 11.59 -25.03
C ARG A 59 3.27 10.66 -26.14
N GLN A 60 1.96 10.67 -26.41
CA GLN A 60 1.27 9.85 -27.42
C GLN A 60 1.35 8.33 -27.15
N GLN A 61 1.79 7.91 -25.97
CA GLN A 61 1.73 6.51 -25.59
C GLN A 61 0.31 6.18 -25.07
N LYS A 62 -0.25 5.06 -25.52
CA LYS A 62 -1.48 4.50 -24.98
C LYS A 62 -1.16 3.68 -23.74
N ILE A 63 -1.95 3.85 -22.67
CA ILE A 63 -1.88 3.03 -21.45
C ILE A 63 -2.71 1.78 -21.72
N VAL A 64 -2.06 0.65 -21.91
CA VAL A 64 -2.73 -0.59 -22.32
C VAL A 64 -3.21 -1.42 -21.14
N ARG A 65 -2.57 -1.30 -19.98
CA ARG A 65 -2.94 -2.02 -18.77
C ARG A 65 -2.42 -1.31 -17.53
N VAL A 66 -3.22 -1.34 -16.45
CA VAL A 66 -2.83 -0.88 -15.12
C VAL A 66 -2.93 -2.03 -14.15
N GLU A 67 -1.85 -2.30 -13.40
CA GLU A 67 -1.82 -3.38 -12.41
C GLU A 67 -1.13 -2.96 -11.12
N ARG A 68 -1.40 -3.71 -10.05
CA ARG A 68 -0.73 -3.60 -8.76
C ARG A 68 0.10 -4.86 -8.50
N ARG A 69 1.26 -4.66 -7.90
CA ARG A 69 2.06 -5.73 -7.31
C ARG A 69 2.60 -5.28 -5.95
N GLY A 70 2.17 -5.90 -4.87
CA GLY A 70 2.41 -5.40 -3.51
C GLY A 70 1.86 -3.99 -3.33
N LYS A 71 2.73 -3.04 -3.03
CA LYS A 71 2.39 -1.61 -2.89
C LYS A 71 2.83 -0.79 -4.10
N HIS A 72 3.20 -1.44 -5.20
CA HIS A 72 3.64 -0.85 -6.45
C HIS A 72 2.49 -0.81 -7.46
N GLN A 73 2.45 0.23 -8.27
CA GLN A 73 1.47 0.44 -9.34
C GLN A 73 2.21 0.58 -10.66
N LEU A 74 1.75 -0.13 -11.66
CA LEU A 74 2.39 -0.26 -12.96
C LEU A 74 1.41 0.13 -14.06
N LEU A 75 1.75 1.16 -14.83
CA LEU A 75 1.01 1.55 -16.02
C LEU A 75 1.83 1.07 -17.22
N HIS A 76 1.37 0.00 -17.86
CA HIS A 76 2.00 -0.57 -19.05
C HIS A 76 1.60 0.22 -20.29
N LEU A 77 2.58 0.56 -21.12
CA LEU A 77 2.41 1.39 -22.29
C LEU A 77 2.52 0.56 -23.57
N GLU A 78 1.89 1.02 -24.64
CA GLU A 78 1.83 0.33 -25.93
C GLU A 78 3.22 0.02 -26.53
N ASN A 79 4.21 0.89 -26.28
CA ASN A 79 5.60 0.67 -26.71
C ASN A 79 6.37 -0.34 -25.85
N GLY A 80 5.71 -0.99 -24.88
CA GLY A 80 6.28 -1.97 -23.97
C GLY A 80 7.04 -1.37 -22.78
N SER A 81 7.13 -0.05 -22.64
CA SER A 81 7.67 0.58 -21.43
C SER A 81 6.63 0.59 -20.31
N THR A 82 7.09 0.79 -19.07
CA THR A 82 6.24 0.80 -17.88
C THR A 82 6.49 2.06 -17.04
N LEU A 83 5.43 2.82 -16.77
CA LEU A 83 5.47 3.88 -15.77
C LEU A 83 5.12 3.29 -14.41
N HIS A 84 6.11 3.26 -13.51
CA HIS A 84 6.02 2.68 -12.18
C HIS A 84 5.81 3.76 -11.13
N ALA A 85 4.79 3.61 -10.29
CA ALA A 85 4.51 4.49 -9.17
C ALA A 85 4.51 3.73 -7.83
N HIS A 86 4.89 4.44 -6.75
CA HIS A 86 4.81 3.93 -5.40
C HIS A 86 4.46 5.08 -4.43
N PHE A 87 3.41 4.93 -3.65
CA PHE A 87 2.88 5.97 -2.77
C PHE A 87 3.77 6.28 -1.55
N ARG A 88 4.60 5.32 -1.13
CA ARG A 88 5.41 5.44 0.09
C ARG A 88 4.55 5.71 1.31
N MET A 89 4.64 6.94 1.89
CA MET A 89 4.03 7.27 3.17
C MET A 89 2.68 8.00 3.06
N ASN A 90 2.41 8.66 1.93
CA ASN A 90 1.29 9.59 1.85
C ASN A 90 0.75 9.83 0.43
N GLY A 91 1.22 9.06 -0.55
CA GLY A 91 0.79 9.22 -1.93
C GLY A 91 -0.65 8.77 -2.17
N ASP A 92 -1.29 9.39 -3.15
CA ASP A 92 -2.58 8.98 -3.71
C ASP A 92 -2.77 9.52 -5.14
N TRP A 93 -3.71 8.93 -5.89
CA TRP A 93 -4.14 9.44 -7.17
C TRP A 93 -5.38 10.32 -7.03
N MET A 94 -5.32 11.51 -7.58
CA MET A 94 -6.47 12.39 -7.74
C MET A 94 -6.77 12.60 -9.22
N MET A 95 -8.04 12.72 -9.56
CA MET A 95 -8.52 12.95 -10.93
C MET A 95 -9.10 14.35 -11.02
N SER A 96 -8.68 15.09 -12.06
CA SER A 96 -9.13 16.44 -12.37
C SER A 96 -9.24 16.64 -13.88
N ARG A 97 -9.56 17.84 -14.31
CA ARG A 97 -9.53 18.25 -15.72
C ARG A 97 -8.28 19.06 -16.01
N THR A 98 -7.79 19.01 -17.24
CA THR A 98 -6.60 19.77 -17.66
C THR A 98 -6.79 21.29 -17.67
N ASP A 99 -8.03 21.77 -17.70
CA ASP A 99 -8.44 23.18 -17.61
C ASP A 99 -8.54 23.68 -16.16
N GLN A 100 -8.42 22.80 -15.17
CA GLN A 100 -8.41 23.17 -13.74
C GLN A 100 -6.99 23.40 -13.22
N PRO A 101 -6.80 24.23 -12.19
CA PRO A 101 -5.52 24.37 -11.53
C PRO A 101 -5.10 23.05 -10.87
N LEU A 102 -3.77 22.86 -10.70
CA LEU A 102 -3.24 21.71 -9.98
C LEU A 102 -3.55 21.84 -8.48
N GLU A 103 -3.79 20.69 -7.85
CA GLU A 103 -3.92 20.62 -6.40
C GLU A 103 -2.59 20.95 -5.69
N LYS A 104 -2.68 21.52 -4.48
CA LYS A 104 -1.54 22.07 -3.71
C LYS A 104 -0.35 21.12 -3.56
N PHE A 105 -0.62 19.82 -3.43
CA PHE A 105 0.43 18.82 -3.16
C PHE A 105 0.66 17.86 -4.34
N THR A 106 0.28 18.26 -5.54
CA THR A 106 0.57 17.49 -6.76
C THR A 106 2.07 17.43 -7.01
N ARG A 107 2.63 16.24 -7.08
CA ARG A 107 4.06 15.98 -7.31
C ARG A 107 4.37 15.63 -8.74
N ALA A 108 3.43 14.98 -9.40
CA ALA A 108 3.47 14.70 -10.83
C ALA A 108 2.05 14.70 -11.39
N SER A 109 1.90 14.97 -12.68
CA SER A 109 0.62 14.90 -13.39
C SER A 109 0.76 14.18 -14.72
N ILE A 110 -0.29 13.47 -15.10
CA ILE A 110 -0.47 12.81 -16.39
C ILE A 110 -1.73 13.43 -17.02
N ASP A 111 -1.55 14.24 -18.06
CA ASP A 111 -2.64 14.78 -18.85
C ASP A 111 -2.95 13.79 -19.98
N LEU A 112 -4.20 13.42 -20.16
CA LEU A 112 -4.68 12.54 -21.23
C LEU A 112 -5.24 13.38 -22.40
N THR A 113 -5.34 12.76 -23.58
CA THR A 113 -5.80 13.45 -24.80
C THR A 113 -7.28 13.85 -24.75
N ASP A 114 -8.08 13.25 -23.87
CA ASP A 114 -9.50 13.57 -23.65
C ASP A 114 -9.73 14.71 -22.64
N GLY A 115 -8.66 15.36 -22.18
CA GLY A 115 -8.73 16.45 -21.20
C GLY A 115 -8.84 15.99 -19.74
N THR A 116 -8.75 14.69 -19.46
CA THR A 116 -8.63 14.18 -18.08
C THR A 116 -7.19 14.36 -17.58
N ARG A 117 -7.04 14.69 -16.32
CA ARG A 117 -5.74 14.76 -15.63
C ARG A 117 -5.72 13.82 -14.43
N ILE A 118 -4.62 13.09 -14.30
CA ILE A 118 -4.30 12.29 -13.13
C ILE A 118 -3.15 12.96 -12.38
N GLU A 119 -3.32 13.17 -11.08
CA GLU A 119 -2.36 13.85 -10.24
C GLU A 119 -1.84 12.90 -9.15
N LEU A 120 -0.51 12.74 -9.08
CA LEU A 120 0.13 12.08 -7.95
C LEU A 120 0.23 13.09 -6.81
N HIS A 121 -0.71 13.00 -5.88
CA HIS A 121 -0.80 13.85 -4.71
C HIS A 121 0.02 13.26 -3.55
N ASP A 122 0.88 14.08 -2.93
CA ASP A 122 1.68 13.65 -1.77
C ASP A 122 2.19 14.87 -0.98
N SER A 123 1.61 15.15 0.17
CA SER A 123 2.00 16.29 1.00
C SER A 123 3.46 16.22 1.48
N ARG A 124 4.03 15.03 1.60
CA ARG A 124 5.40 14.78 2.09
C ARG A 124 6.45 14.65 0.98
N ALA A 125 6.04 14.58 -0.28
CA ALA A 125 6.91 14.39 -1.46
C ALA A 125 7.84 13.16 -1.38
N LEU A 126 7.39 12.07 -0.75
CA LEU A 126 8.11 10.80 -0.59
C LEU A 126 7.74 9.76 -1.64
N SER A 127 6.59 9.92 -2.29
CA SER A 127 6.14 9.06 -3.39
C SER A 127 7.16 9.02 -4.53
N SER A 128 7.04 8.01 -5.39
CA SER A 128 7.95 7.87 -6.53
C SER A 128 7.18 7.59 -7.81
N MET A 129 7.72 8.10 -8.93
CA MET A 129 7.24 7.80 -10.28
C MET A 129 8.45 7.69 -11.20
N LYS A 130 8.62 6.54 -11.87
CA LYS A 130 9.77 6.22 -12.72
C LYS A 130 9.33 5.57 -14.02
N LEU A 131 10.02 5.88 -15.11
CA LEU A 131 9.85 5.20 -16.38
C LEU A 131 10.89 4.09 -16.51
N HIS A 132 10.43 2.88 -16.83
CA HIS A 132 11.26 1.71 -17.17
C HIS A 132 11.09 1.38 -18.64
N GLY A 133 12.19 1.03 -19.30
CA GLY A 133 12.20 0.65 -20.71
C GLY A 133 11.55 -0.71 -20.95
N LYS A 134 11.34 -1.03 -22.24
CA LYS A 134 10.83 -2.34 -22.65
C LYS A 134 11.77 -3.46 -22.15
N GLY A 135 11.21 -4.46 -21.48
CA GLY A 135 11.97 -5.59 -20.95
C GLY A 135 12.66 -5.35 -19.60
N GLU A 136 12.67 -4.11 -19.08
CA GLU A 136 13.17 -3.83 -17.75
C GLU A 136 12.14 -4.29 -16.68
N ASN A 137 12.64 -4.92 -15.61
CA ASN A 137 11.79 -5.25 -14.47
C ASN A 137 11.70 -4.04 -13.52
N PRO A 138 10.54 -3.38 -13.37
CA PRO A 138 10.38 -2.22 -12.49
C PRO A 138 10.35 -2.57 -11.00
N LEU A 139 10.17 -3.86 -10.67
CA LEU A 139 9.88 -4.30 -9.30
C LEU A 139 11.13 -4.81 -8.58
N PRO A 140 11.26 -4.55 -7.27
CA PRO A 140 12.21 -5.26 -6.43
C PRO A 140 11.80 -6.74 -6.29
N LYS A 141 12.64 -7.56 -5.63
CA LYS A 141 12.24 -8.90 -5.23
C LYS A 141 11.05 -8.82 -4.27
N LEU A 142 9.92 -9.39 -4.67
CA LEU A 142 8.69 -9.46 -3.88
C LEU A 142 8.33 -10.92 -3.58
N GLY A 143 7.82 -11.14 -2.37
CA GLY A 143 7.22 -12.41 -1.97
C GLY A 143 5.81 -12.59 -2.57
N MET A 144 5.07 -13.56 -2.06
CA MET A 144 3.67 -13.78 -2.41
C MET A 144 2.80 -12.57 -2.04
N GLU A 145 1.76 -12.29 -2.81
CA GLU A 145 0.78 -11.26 -2.47
C GLU A 145 0.08 -11.61 -1.15
N ALA A 146 -0.13 -10.60 -0.31
CA ALA A 146 -0.79 -10.83 0.98
C ALA A 146 -2.26 -11.27 0.85
N ASN A 147 -2.90 -10.99 -0.29
CA ASN A 147 -4.27 -11.38 -0.62
C ASN A 147 -4.35 -12.57 -1.60
N ASP A 148 -3.24 -13.24 -1.89
CA ASP A 148 -3.23 -14.44 -2.73
C ASP A 148 -3.75 -15.63 -1.92
N GLU A 149 -4.72 -16.36 -2.44
CA GLU A 149 -5.31 -17.54 -1.77
C GLU A 149 -4.28 -18.64 -1.44
N SER A 150 -3.17 -18.67 -2.19
CA SER A 150 -2.04 -19.59 -1.94
C SER A 150 -1.14 -19.15 -0.78
N LEU A 151 -1.38 -18.00 -0.16
CA LEU A 151 -0.67 -17.58 1.05
C LEU A 151 -1.20 -18.37 2.24
N ASP A 152 -0.66 -19.56 2.43
CA ASP A 152 -1.05 -20.54 3.43
C ASP A 152 0.04 -20.77 4.51
N ALA A 153 -0.20 -21.77 5.39
CA ALA A 153 0.72 -22.12 6.45
C ALA A 153 2.04 -22.72 5.92
N ASP A 154 2.01 -23.42 4.81
CA ASP A 154 3.19 -24.06 4.24
C ASP A 154 4.09 -23.02 3.57
N TYR A 155 3.51 -22.08 2.82
CA TYR A 155 4.24 -20.91 2.34
C TYR A 155 4.88 -20.10 3.48
N LEU A 156 4.09 -19.78 4.52
CA LEU A 156 4.60 -19.02 5.66
C LEU A 156 5.74 -19.75 6.38
N ARG A 157 5.61 -21.08 6.59
CA ARG A 157 6.66 -21.91 7.19
C ARG A 157 7.97 -21.79 6.39
N ASP A 158 7.90 -21.97 5.08
CA ASP A 158 9.07 -21.99 4.23
C ASP A 158 9.73 -20.60 4.14
N ALA A 159 8.93 -19.54 3.98
CA ALA A 159 9.40 -18.15 3.94
C ALA A 159 10.00 -17.66 5.26
N LEU A 160 9.56 -18.22 6.40
CA LEU A 160 10.00 -17.82 7.74
C LEU A 160 11.06 -18.76 8.34
N SER A 161 11.31 -19.96 7.77
CA SER A 161 12.15 -21.02 8.34
C SER A 161 13.55 -20.59 8.72
N LYS A 162 14.16 -19.69 7.96
CA LYS A 162 15.54 -19.20 8.19
C LYS A 162 15.59 -17.87 8.95
N ARG A 163 14.43 -17.35 9.42
CA ARG A 163 14.34 -16.02 10.05
C ARG A 163 14.36 -16.14 11.57
N LYS A 164 15.49 -15.78 12.19
CA LYS A 164 15.70 -15.83 13.66
C LYS A 164 15.17 -14.57 14.38
N GLY A 165 14.76 -13.55 13.67
CA GLY A 165 14.22 -12.32 14.24
C GLY A 165 12.72 -12.42 14.58
N PRO A 166 12.15 -11.33 15.16
CA PRO A 166 10.74 -11.27 15.52
C PRO A 166 9.82 -11.41 14.31
N ILE A 167 8.66 -12.06 14.52
CA ILE A 167 7.70 -12.38 13.46
C ILE A 167 7.14 -11.13 12.78
N LYS A 168 6.81 -10.05 13.50
CA LYS A 168 6.18 -8.89 12.89
C LYS A 168 7.06 -8.20 11.84
N PRO A 169 8.33 -7.83 12.11
CA PRO A 169 9.23 -7.33 11.07
C PRO A 169 9.40 -8.27 9.89
N ALA A 170 9.42 -9.59 10.12
CA ALA A 170 9.51 -10.58 9.05
C ALA A 170 8.29 -10.57 8.13
N LEU A 171 7.07 -10.45 8.67
CA LEU A 171 5.84 -10.33 7.89
C LEU A 171 5.78 -9.04 7.07
N MET A 172 6.40 -7.97 7.55
CA MET A 172 6.45 -6.67 6.86
C MET A 172 7.50 -6.58 5.76
N ASP A 173 8.43 -7.55 5.69
CA ASP A 173 9.40 -7.65 4.61
C ASP A 173 8.68 -8.00 3.31
N GLN A 174 8.69 -7.08 2.35
CA GLN A 174 7.99 -7.25 1.08
C GLN A 174 8.55 -8.40 0.24
N ALA A 175 9.75 -8.90 0.52
CA ALA A 175 10.30 -10.11 -0.08
C ALA A 175 9.73 -11.40 0.56
N VAL A 176 9.02 -11.29 1.69
CA VAL A 176 8.28 -12.38 2.33
C VAL A 176 6.81 -12.31 1.95
N ILE A 177 6.14 -11.19 2.24
CA ILE A 177 4.74 -10.98 1.90
C ILE A 177 4.59 -9.60 1.26
N ALA A 178 4.27 -9.58 -0.02
CA ALA A 178 4.06 -8.34 -0.75
C ALA A 178 2.71 -7.71 -0.35
N GLY A 179 2.72 -6.40 -0.10
CA GLY A 179 1.51 -5.64 0.24
C GLY A 179 1.23 -5.51 1.73
N LEU A 180 1.61 -6.49 2.57
CA LEU A 180 1.40 -6.41 4.01
C LEU A 180 2.28 -5.32 4.64
N GLY A 181 1.71 -4.53 5.55
CA GLY A 181 2.43 -3.46 6.22
C GLY A 181 2.24 -3.45 7.73
N ASN A 182 2.48 -2.30 8.34
CA ASN A 182 2.55 -2.16 9.80
C ASN A 182 1.20 -2.35 10.50
N ILE A 183 0.14 -1.89 9.85
CA ILE A 183 -1.23 -1.93 10.37
C ILE A 183 -1.72 -3.38 10.34
N TYR A 184 -1.80 -3.93 9.14
CA TYR A 184 -2.41 -5.24 8.94
C TYR A 184 -1.56 -6.38 9.48
N ALA A 185 -0.23 -6.24 9.57
CA ALA A 185 0.60 -7.20 10.30
C ALA A 185 0.31 -7.20 11.82
N ALA A 186 0.06 -6.04 12.44
CA ALA A 186 -0.30 -5.98 13.86
C ALA A 186 -1.69 -6.60 14.11
N GLU A 187 -2.66 -6.27 13.26
CA GLU A 187 -4.04 -6.79 13.34
C GLU A 187 -4.11 -8.31 13.11
N ALA A 188 -3.38 -8.82 12.09
CA ALA A 188 -3.31 -10.25 11.82
C ALA A 188 -2.69 -11.03 12.98
N LEU A 189 -1.58 -10.53 13.54
CA LEU A 189 -0.94 -11.15 14.71
C LEU A 189 -1.86 -11.14 15.94
N TRP A 190 -2.65 -10.08 16.14
CA TRP A 190 -3.63 -10.05 17.23
C TRP A 190 -4.75 -11.07 16.99
N ARG A 191 -5.29 -11.17 15.78
CA ARG A 191 -6.31 -12.17 15.42
C ARG A 191 -5.80 -13.60 15.65
N ALA A 192 -4.58 -13.89 15.20
CA ALA A 192 -3.92 -15.19 15.35
C ALA A 192 -3.41 -15.45 16.78
N LYS A 193 -3.53 -14.51 17.71
CA LYS A 193 -3.01 -14.58 19.09
C LYS A 193 -1.48 -14.85 19.16
N ILE A 194 -0.72 -14.30 18.20
CA ILE A 194 0.73 -14.47 18.12
C ILE A 194 1.41 -13.22 18.70
N ASN A 195 2.37 -13.45 19.62
CA ASN A 195 3.21 -12.38 20.13
C ASN A 195 4.07 -11.79 18.98
N PRO A 196 4.04 -10.47 18.72
CA PRO A 196 4.84 -9.87 17.67
C PRO A 196 6.36 -10.00 17.87
N ARG A 197 6.80 -10.36 19.08
CA ARG A 197 8.22 -10.64 19.43
C ARG A 197 8.62 -12.10 19.22
N ALA A 198 7.67 -13.02 19.00
CA ALA A 198 7.98 -14.43 18.81
C ALA A 198 8.97 -14.61 17.65
N VAL A 199 9.91 -15.53 17.80
CA VAL A 199 10.90 -15.85 16.75
C VAL A 199 10.17 -16.41 15.54
N SER A 200 10.44 -15.84 14.37
CA SER A 200 9.71 -16.17 13.12
C SER A 200 9.76 -17.68 12.79
N SER A 201 10.95 -18.30 12.88
CA SER A 201 11.16 -19.71 12.58
C SER A 201 10.62 -20.69 13.64
N SER A 202 10.19 -20.20 14.81
CA SER A 202 9.67 -21.05 15.89
C SER A 202 8.14 -21.12 15.96
N ILE A 203 7.44 -20.46 15.03
CA ILE A 203 5.98 -20.50 14.99
C ILE A 203 5.50 -21.86 14.50
N SER A 204 4.70 -22.56 15.32
CA SER A 204 4.17 -23.87 14.97
C SER A 204 3.23 -23.80 13.75
N ARG A 205 3.12 -24.89 12.99
CA ARG A 205 2.26 -24.99 11.81
C ARG A 205 0.80 -24.62 12.14
N ALA A 206 0.28 -25.08 13.27
CA ALA A 206 -1.08 -24.73 13.70
C ALA A 206 -1.29 -23.22 13.94
N ARG A 207 -0.26 -22.50 14.41
CA ARG A 207 -0.29 -21.04 14.56
C ARG A 207 -0.12 -20.34 13.21
N LEU A 208 0.65 -20.91 12.29
CA LEU A 208 0.79 -20.39 10.91
C LEU A 208 -0.50 -20.51 10.12
N VAL A 209 -1.30 -21.59 10.28
CA VAL A 209 -2.66 -21.69 9.72
C VAL A 209 -3.51 -20.51 10.17
N LYS A 210 -3.59 -20.27 11.49
CA LYS A 210 -4.36 -19.15 12.04
C LYS A 210 -3.83 -17.79 11.57
N LEU A 211 -2.53 -17.67 11.33
CA LEU A 211 -1.92 -16.44 10.84
C LEU A 211 -2.28 -16.17 9.38
N ALA A 212 -2.24 -17.18 8.51
CA ALA A 212 -2.66 -17.05 7.13
C ALA A 212 -4.14 -16.64 7.02
N GLU A 213 -5.02 -17.36 7.73
CA GLU A 213 -6.45 -17.02 7.84
C GLU A 213 -6.66 -15.59 8.36
N ALA A 214 -5.89 -15.17 9.35
CA ALA A 214 -5.97 -13.82 9.92
C ALA A 214 -5.51 -12.74 8.93
N ILE A 215 -4.45 -13.00 8.13
CA ILE A 215 -3.99 -12.08 7.09
C ILE A 215 -5.08 -11.88 6.04
N HIS A 216 -5.64 -12.95 5.50
CA HIS A 216 -6.76 -12.86 4.55
C HIS A 216 -7.94 -12.11 5.15
N SER A 217 -8.37 -12.49 6.36
CA SER A 217 -9.52 -11.87 7.02
C SER A 217 -9.36 -10.37 7.29
N VAL A 218 -8.16 -9.89 7.68
CA VAL A 218 -7.97 -8.45 7.88
C VAL A 218 -7.97 -7.68 6.56
N LEU A 219 -7.41 -8.24 5.49
CA LEU A 219 -7.36 -7.60 4.18
C LEU A 219 -8.74 -7.60 3.51
N ASP A 220 -9.51 -8.68 3.58
CA ASP A 220 -10.86 -8.77 3.01
C ASP A 220 -11.82 -7.78 3.66
N ASN A 221 -11.78 -7.66 4.98
CA ASN A 221 -12.62 -6.71 5.70
C ASN A 221 -12.33 -5.27 5.27
N GLU A 222 -11.07 -4.96 5.01
CA GLU A 222 -10.63 -3.62 4.63
C GLU A 222 -10.92 -3.30 3.16
N THR A 223 -10.81 -4.26 2.25
CA THR A 223 -11.16 -4.06 0.84
C THR A 223 -12.67 -3.93 0.61
N ARG A 224 -13.49 -4.50 1.51
CA ARG A 224 -14.97 -4.42 1.46
C ARG A 224 -15.55 -3.18 2.16
N ALA A 225 -14.80 -2.56 3.05
CA ALA A 225 -15.26 -1.37 3.77
C ALA A 225 -14.83 -0.11 3.02
N PRO A 226 -15.74 0.64 2.37
CA PRO A 226 -15.38 1.92 1.77
C PRO A 226 -15.02 2.91 2.88
N GLY A 227 -13.85 3.46 2.82
CA GLY A 227 -13.38 4.49 3.75
C GLY A 227 -11.95 4.26 4.21
N ARG A 228 -11.19 5.34 4.26
CA ARG A 228 -9.81 5.31 4.71
C ARG A 228 -9.78 5.28 6.22
N TYR A 229 -8.86 4.50 6.81
CA TYR A 229 -8.67 4.43 8.27
C TYR A 229 -8.26 5.77 8.92
N THR A 230 -8.09 6.83 8.12
CA THR A 230 -7.80 8.19 8.58
C THR A 230 -9.05 8.99 8.96
N ASP A 231 -10.24 8.51 8.62
CA ASP A 231 -11.47 9.17 8.99
C ASP A 231 -11.65 9.04 10.50
N THR A 232 -11.88 10.17 11.17
CA THR A 232 -12.06 10.24 12.63
C THR A 232 -13.18 9.34 13.13
N GLU A 233 -14.15 9.03 12.28
CA GLU A 233 -15.27 8.14 12.55
C GLU A 233 -14.89 6.64 12.56
N ASN A 234 -13.70 6.28 12.01
CA ASN A 234 -13.23 4.90 11.86
C ASN A 234 -12.12 4.47 12.85
N ARG A 235 -11.91 5.22 13.95
CA ARG A 235 -10.88 4.88 14.95
C ARG A 235 -11.10 3.51 15.62
N ASP A 236 -12.33 3.04 15.68
CA ASP A 236 -12.69 1.75 16.28
C ASP A 236 -12.56 0.56 15.32
N ARG A 237 -12.14 0.81 14.08
CA ARG A 237 -11.94 -0.22 13.04
C ARG A 237 -10.87 -1.24 13.41
N PHE A 238 -9.79 -0.80 14.07
CA PHE A 238 -8.66 -1.66 14.46
C PHE A 238 -8.79 -2.16 15.89
N GLN A 239 -8.27 -3.36 16.12
CA GLN A 239 -8.30 -4.01 17.43
C GLN A 239 -7.11 -3.66 18.31
N VAL A 240 -5.95 -3.44 17.70
CA VAL A 240 -4.72 -3.08 18.43
C VAL A 240 -3.98 -1.88 17.85
N TYR A 241 -4.03 -1.68 16.52
CA TYR A 241 -3.25 -0.63 15.89
C TYR A 241 -3.71 0.77 16.35
N ASP A 242 -2.74 1.60 16.78
CA ASP A 242 -2.92 2.96 17.29
C ASP A 242 -3.84 3.06 18.54
N ARG A 243 -3.94 1.95 19.32
CA ARG A 243 -4.79 1.81 20.51
C ARG A 243 -4.00 1.62 21.80
N GLU A 244 -2.78 2.19 21.90
CA GLU A 244 -1.97 2.13 23.12
C GLU A 244 -2.76 2.63 24.33
N GLY A 245 -2.76 1.85 25.43
CA GLY A 245 -3.47 2.16 26.67
C GLY A 245 -4.97 1.86 26.66
N MET A 246 -5.57 1.64 25.49
CA MET A 246 -7.00 1.27 25.38
C MET A 246 -7.22 -0.20 25.78
N ALA A 247 -8.44 -0.54 26.18
CA ALA A 247 -8.83 -1.90 26.50
C ALA A 247 -8.82 -2.81 25.27
N CYS A 248 -8.26 -4.01 25.39
CA CYS A 248 -8.37 -5.07 24.41
C CYS A 248 -9.81 -5.58 24.36
N SER A 249 -10.42 -5.64 23.18
CA SER A 249 -11.80 -6.11 22.99
C SER A 249 -12.04 -7.56 23.40
N ARG A 250 -10.99 -8.40 23.51
CA ARG A 250 -11.10 -9.80 23.95
C ARG A 250 -10.98 -10.01 25.45
N CYS A 251 -10.13 -9.25 26.15
CA CYS A 251 -9.79 -9.55 27.54
C CYS A 251 -9.74 -8.33 28.47
N GLY A 252 -10.08 -7.13 27.97
CA GLY A 252 -10.06 -5.89 28.74
C GLY A 252 -8.67 -5.33 29.09
N SER A 253 -7.59 -6.10 28.91
CA SER A 253 -6.23 -5.65 29.24
C SER A 253 -5.78 -4.50 28.34
N LYS A 254 -4.95 -3.60 28.88
CA LYS A 254 -4.41 -2.48 28.12
C LYS A 254 -3.52 -2.93 26.96
N ILE A 255 -3.77 -2.44 25.76
CA ILE A 255 -2.90 -2.59 24.59
C ILE A 255 -1.57 -1.91 24.88
N ARG A 256 -0.48 -2.59 24.54
CA ARG A 256 0.88 -2.07 24.68
C ARG A 256 1.48 -1.69 23.34
N ARG A 257 2.38 -0.72 23.35
CA ARG A 257 3.20 -0.32 22.23
C ARG A 257 4.67 -0.59 22.50
N ILE A 258 5.39 -1.10 21.50
CA ILE A 258 6.82 -1.29 21.50
C ILE A 258 7.44 -0.86 20.18
N PRO A 259 8.70 -0.41 20.13
CA PRO A 259 9.42 -0.21 18.89
C PRO A 259 9.93 -1.55 18.34
N GLN A 260 9.71 -1.83 17.05
CA GLN A 260 10.30 -2.96 16.32
C GLN A 260 10.62 -2.56 14.87
N GLY A 261 11.86 -2.77 14.44
CA GLY A 261 12.28 -2.46 13.07
C GLY A 261 12.00 -1.00 12.66
N GLY A 262 12.22 -0.04 13.57
CA GLY A 262 11.99 1.39 13.33
C GLY A 262 10.51 1.80 13.28
N ARG A 263 9.57 0.92 13.69
CA ARG A 263 8.11 1.18 13.67
C ARG A 263 7.46 0.83 15.00
N SER A 264 6.34 1.52 15.29
CA SER A 264 5.50 1.16 16.44
C SER A 264 4.77 -0.15 16.20
N THR A 265 4.80 -1.03 17.19
CA THR A 265 4.06 -2.30 17.22
C THR A 265 3.10 -2.28 18.37
N TYR A 266 1.82 -2.47 18.08
CA TYR A 266 0.74 -2.52 19.07
C TYR A 266 0.28 -3.96 19.25
N PHE A 267 0.05 -4.38 20.50
CA PHE A 267 -0.37 -5.75 20.79
C PHE A 267 -1.01 -5.87 22.18
N CYS A 268 -1.83 -6.88 22.37
CA CYS A 268 -2.36 -7.24 23.69
C CYS A 268 -1.40 -8.22 24.40
N PRO A 269 -0.80 -7.86 25.56
CA PRO A 269 0.17 -8.72 26.22
C PRO A 269 -0.44 -9.99 26.83
N ILE A 270 -1.77 -10.04 27.02
CA ILE A 270 -2.48 -11.19 27.58
C ILE A 270 -2.96 -12.14 26.48
N CYS A 271 -3.54 -11.62 25.37
CA CYS A 271 -4.03 -12.47 24.29
C CYS A 271 -2.92 -12.99 23.37
N GLN A 272 -1.81 -12.26 23.25
CA GLN A 272 -0.70 -12.58 22.35
C GLN A 272 0.52 -13.03 23.18
N ARG A 273 0.37 -14.16 23.88
CA ARG A 273 1.47 -14.77 24.67
C ARG A 273 2.49 -15.46 23.76
N SER A 274 3.72 -15.61 24.29
CA SER A 274 4.80 -16.39 23.66
C SER A 274 4.45 -17.85 23.59
#